data_50a478371debd2c449ee313d83f5f9d4
#
_entry.id   50a478371debd2c449ee313d83f5f9d4
#
_cell.length_a   1.000
_cell.length_b   1.000
_cell.length_c   1.000
_cell.angle_alpha   90.00
_cell.angle_beta   90.00
_cell.angle_gamma   90.00
#
_symmetry.space_group_name_H-M   'P 1'
#
loop_
_entity.id
_entity.type
_entity.pdbx_description
1 polymer ?
#
loop_
_entity_poly.entity_id
_entity_poly.type
_entity_poly.pdbx_seq_one_letter_code
_entity_poly.pdbx_strand_id
1 'polypeptide(L)'
;MFLRSPQSAQPLFMKQVLVTGGAHRLGAEIVRQFAAAGWRVWCHFQRSGDAAKALQAELQAAGGHVACVQADLAQSDEVAQMMAHITQTHGPLDCLVNNASLFEPDEGTNMDLPGARLQLEVNLIAPLSLASLMAKQAAPNAKSGQRSVVHILDQKVFNLNPDYFSYTVSKLALERAVALQAQALAPLRVCGVAPGLMFLSGPQTQENFDRNSRVNLLQEPIDPAQVAATCLFLAQNPCITGTTVCVDNGQHLVPLARDVMFLDDPKGAA
;
A
#
# COMPACT_ATOMS: atom_id res chain seq x y z
N MET A 1 -17.07 49.70 -6.98
CA MET A 1 -15.89 49.36 -6.14
C MET A 1 -16.37 48.45 -5.03
N PHE A 2 -16.46 47.15 -5.29
CA PHE A 2 -16.92 46.16 -4.31
C PHE A 2 -15.70 45.66 -3.53
N LEU A 3 -15.62 46.08 -2.27
CA LEU A 3 -14.64 45.57 -1.32
C LEU A 3 -14.98 44.09 -1.05
N ARG A 4 -14.09 43.17 -1.51
CA ARG A 4 -14.12 41.76 -1.06
C ARG A 4 -13.73 41.74 0.42
N SER A 5 -14.65 41.29 1.26
CA SER A 5 -14.37 40.95 2.65
C SER A 5 -13.25 39.95 2.71
N PRO A 6 -12.31 40.03 3.68
CA PRO A 6 -11.29 38.98 3.87
C PRO A 6 -12.04 37.71 4.24
N GLN A 7 -11.92 36.67 3.38
CA GLN A 7 -12.34 35.33 3.74
C GLN A 7 -11.52 34.94 4.98
N SER A 8 -12.22 34.71 6.09
CA SER A 8 -11.64 34.12 7.29
C SER A 8 -10.93 32.83 6.87
N ALA A 9 -9.61 32.78 7.07
CA ALA A 9 -8.85 31.55 6.88
C ALA A 9 -9.46 30.50 7.79
N GLN A 10 -10.21 29.55 7.23
CA GLN A 10 -10.60 28.34 7.95
C GLN A 10 -9.28 27.67 8.41
N PRO A 11 -9.19 27.19 9.65
CA PRO A 11 -8.01 26.44 10.08
C PRO A 11 -7.77 25.36 9.05
N LEU A 12 -6.59 25.37 8.43
CA LEU A 12 -6.14 24.31 7.52
C LEU A 12 -6.09 23.02 8.35
N PHE A 13 -7.16 22.23 8.30
CA PHE A 13 -7.14 20.89 8.88
C PHE A 13 -6.07 20.09 8.13
N MET A 14 -5.01 19.72 8.85
CA MET A 14 -3.94 18.89 8.31
C MET A 14 -4.53 17.54 7.89
N LYS A 15 -4.41 17.19 6.62
CA LYS A 15 -4.82 15.87 6.12
C LYS A 15 -4.04 14.76 6.81
N GLN A 16 -4.68 13.62 7.02
CA GLN A 16 -4.04 12.49 7.67
C GLN A 16 -4.15 11.20 6.86
N VAL A 17 -3.10 10.40 6.91
CA VAL A 17 -2.98 9.11 6.23
C VAL A 17 -2.56 8.02 7.20
N LEU A 18 -3.14 6.83 7.05
CA LEU A 18 -2.63 5.60 7.65
C LEU A 18 -1.88 4.81 6.58
N VAL A 19 -0.62 4.44 6.86
CA VAL A 19 0.19 3.55 6.00
C VAL A 19 0.44 2.25 6.74
N THR A 20 -0.16 1.15 6.29
CA THR A 20 0.08 -0.16 6.91
C THR A 20 1.43 -0.72 6.48
N GLY A 21 2.18 -1.35 7.43
CA GLY A 21 3.54 -1.81 7.16
C GLY A 21 4.50 -0.67 6.80
N GLY A 22 4.34 0.50 7.45
CA GLY A 22 5.04 1.74 7.14
C GLY A 22 6.51 1.80 7.58
N ALA A 23 7.01 0.82 8.33
CA ALA A 23 8.33 0.92 8.96
C ALA A 23 9.53 0.65 8.04
N HIS A 24 9.31 -0.07 6.93
CA HIS A 24 10.38 -0.56 6.05
C HIS A 24 10.04 -0.45 4.57
N ARG A 25 11.08 -0.55 3.73
CA ARG A 25 10.97 -0.74 2.27
C ARG A 25 10.01 0.28 1.65
N LEU A 26 9.08 -0.16 0.79
CA LEU A 26 8.08 0.72 0.16
C LEU A 26 7.23 1.48 1.18
N GLY A 27 6.83 0.83 2.28
CA GLY A 27 6.05 1.49 3.33
C GLY A 27 6.75 2.72 3.90
N ALA A 28 8.06 2.62 4.15
CA ALA A 28 8.86 3.76 4.64
C ALA A 28 8.96 4.88 3.60
N GLU A 29 9.09 4.56 2.31
CA GLU A 29 9.08 5.56 1.23
C GLU A 29 7.72 6.27 1.13
N ILE A 30 6.61 5.53 1.26
CA ILE A 30 5.26 6.12 1.29
C ILE A 30 5.13 7.05 2.50
N VAL A 31 5.57 6.64 3.70
CA VAL A 31 5.56 7.47 4.90
C VAL A 31 6.35 8.77 4.68
N ARG A 32 7.57 8.69 4.11
CA ARG A 32 8.40 9.87 3.78
C ARG A 32 7.70 10.80 2.81
N GLN A 33 7.13 10.25 1.74
CA GLN A 33 6.47 11.03 0.69
C GLN A 33 5.26 11.81 1.22
N PHE A 34 4.40 11.17 2.02
CA PHE A 34 3.25 11.84 2.62
C PHE A 34 3.67 12.86 3.70
N ALA A 35 4.67 12.56 4.52
CA ALA A 35 5.20 13.50 5.51
C ALA A 35 5.80 14.75 4.86
N ALA A 36 6.59 14.59 3.77
CA ALA A 36 7.14 15.69 3.00
C ALA A 36 6.06 16.54 2.32
N ALA A 37 4.91 15.95 1.98
CA ALA A 37 3.74 16.65 1.44
C ALA A 37 2.89 17.35 2.53
N GLY A 38 3.33 17.38 3.80
CA GLY A 38 2.68 18.05 4.92
C GLY A 38 1.48 17.31 5.50
N TRP A 39 1.36 16.00 5.26
CA TRP A 39 0.32 15.19 5.88
C TRP A 39 0.74 14.72 7.27
N ARG A 40 -0.23 14.54 8.17
CA ARG A 40 -0.04 13.72 9.36
C ARG A 40 -0.04 12.26 8.95
N VAL A 41 1.01 11.51 9.30
CA VAL A 41 1.19 10.13 8.90
C VAL A 41 1.12 9.22 10.12
N TRP A 42 0.24 8.24 10.08
CA TRP A 42 0.19 7.11 10.99
C TRP A 42 1.01 5.97 10.38
N CYS A 43 2.20 5.74 10.90
CA CYS A 43 3.08 4.65 10.49
C CYS A 43 2.72 3.39 11.27
N HIS A 44 1.95 2.50 10.62
CA HIS A 44 1.60 1.21 11.25
C HIS A 44 2.74 0.20 11.09
N PHE A 45 2.95 -0.58 12.15
CA PHE A 45 3.87 -1.72 12.19
C PHE A 45 3.27 -2.86 13.03
N GLN A 46 3.73 -4.11 12.81
CA GLN A 46 3.40 -5.25 13.68
C GLN A 46 4.55 -5.53 14.67
N ARG A 47 5.74 -5.86 14.16
CA ARG A 47 6.91 -6.26 14.96
C ARG A 47 8.09 -5.30 14.86
N SER A 48 8.11 -4.43 13.87
CA SER A 48 9.24 -3.55 13.54
C SER A 48 9.18 -2.21 14.30
N GLY A 49 8.96 -2.27 15.62
CA GLY A 49 8.80 -1.07 16.46
C GLY A 49 9.99 -0.13 16.45
N ASP A 50 11.22 -0.67 16.51
CA ASP A 50 12.44 0.15 16.53
C ASP A 50 12.64 0.90 15.20
N ALA A 51 12.41 0.24 14.07
CA ALA A 51 12.49 0.88 12.76
C ALA A 51 11.38 1.93 12.57
N ALA A 52 10.16 1.66 13.03
CA ALA A 52 9.07 2.62 12.98
C ALA A 52 9.39 3.88 13.81
N LYS A 53 9.94 3.72 15.01
CA LYS A 53 10.35 4.82 15.88
C LYS A 53 11.54 5.59 15.31
N ALA A 54 12.51 4.91 14.71
CA ALA A 54 13.64 5.56 14.05
C ALA A 54 13.18 6.43 12.87
N LEU A 55 12.28 5.91 12.02
CA LEU A 55 11.68 6.65 10.92
C LEU A 55 10.83 7.84 11.42
N GLN A 56 10.06 7.63 12.49
CA GLN A 56 9.31 8.71 13.14
C GLN A 56 10.25 9.84 13.61
N ALA A 57 11.34 9.51 14.32
CA ALA A 57 12.29 10.48 14.83
C ALA A 57 12.99 11.25 13.69
N GLU A 58 13.42 10.54 12.63
CA GLU A 58 13.98 11.12 11.41
C GLU A 58 13.06 12.20 10.82
N LEU A 59 11.79 11.82 10.59
CA LEU A 59 10.84 12.70 9.91
C LEU A 59 10.35 13.85 10.82
N GLN A 60 10.22 13.62 12.11
CA GLN A 60 9.88 14.70 13.06
C GLN A 60 11.02 15.73 13.19
N ALA A 61 12.28 15.30 13.14
CA ALA A 61 13.43 16.21 13.11
C ALA A 61 13.45 17.07 11.82
N ALA A 62 12.88 16.56 10.72
CA ALA A 62 12.68 17.31 9.47
C ALA A 62 11.39 18.16 9.46
N GLY A 63 10.65 18.26 10.58
CA GLY A 63 9.41 19.03 10.70
C GLY A 63 8.14 18.27 10.27
N GLY A 64 8.22 16.98 9.97
CA GLY A 64 7.08 16.15 9.60
C GLY A 64 6.22 15.73 10.81
N HIS A 65 4.97 15.42 10.56
CA HIS A 65 4.01 14.96 11.58
C HIS A 65 3.77 13.46 11.45
N VAL A 66 4.59 12.64 12.10
CA VAL A 66 4.52 11.18 12.06
C VAL A 66 4.27 10.62 13.45
N ALA A 67 3.33 9.70 13.55
CA ALA A 67 3.04 8.92 14.75
C ALA A 67 3.05 7.42 14.40
N CYS A 68 3.58 6.60 15.31
CA CYS A 68 3.58 5.15 15.17
C CYS A 68 2.33 4.55 15.78
N VAL A 69 1.78 3.50 15.16
CA VAL A 69 0.69 2.70 15.71
C VAL A 69 0.97 1.22 15.46
N GLN A 70 0.75 0.41 16.49
CA GLN A 70 0.98 -1.05 16.43
C GLN A 70 -0.33 -1.80 16.34
N ALA A 71 -0.40 -2.80 15.47
CA ALA A 71 -1.47 -3.79 15.42
C ALA A 71 -1.00 -5.05 14.69
N ASP A 72 -1.57 -6.19 15.00
CA ASP A 72 -1.51 -7.37 14.16
C ASP A 72 -2.72 -7.36 13.20
N LEU A 73 -2.47 -7.19 11.91
CA LEU A 73 -3.52 -7.14 10.89
C LEU A 73 -4.29 -8.46 10.73
N ALA A 74 -3.74 -9.57 11.22
CA ALA A 74 -4.45 -10.84 11.28
C ALA A 74 -5.49 -10.90 12.43
N GLN A 75 -5.52 -9.89 13.32
CA GLN A 75 -6.43 -9.81 14.46
C GLN A 75 -7.43 -8.68 14.24
N SER A 76 -8.68 -9.05 13.94
CA SER A 76 -9.74 -8.07 13.63
C SER A 76 -9.99 -7.06 14.74
N ASP A 77 -9.86 -7.49 16.00
CA ASP A 77 -10.05 -6.62 17.16
C ASP A 77 -8.93 -5.57 17.28
N GLU A 78 -7.67 -5.96 17.01
CA GLU A 78 -6.55 -5.00 16.99
C GLU A 78 -6.70 -3.99 15.85
N VAL A 79 -7.14 -4.44 14.67
CA VAL A 79 -7.46 -3.57 13.54
C VAL A 79 -8.53 -2.55 13.91
N ALA A 80 -9.61 -2.99 14.56
CA ALA A 80 -10.69 -2.10 14.98
C ALA A 80 -10.23 -1.10 16.07
N GLN A 81 -9.45 -1.56 17.05
CA GLN A 81 -8.88 -0.70 18.11
C GLN A 81 -7.93 0.34 17.54
N MET A 82 -7.05 -0.03 16.62
CA MET A 82 -6.14 0.89 15.92
C MET A 82 -6.92 1.99 15.19
N MET A 83 -7.94 1.64 14.42
CA MET A 83 -8.76 2.60 13.68
C MET A 83 -9.56 3.52 14.63
N ALA A 84 -10.07 2.99 15.73
CA ALA A 84 -10.74 3.79 16.76
C ALA A 84 -9.77 4.77 17.43
N HIS A 85 -8.57 4.33 17.81
CA HIS A 85 -7.53 5.18 18.39
C HIS A 85 -7.16 6.34 17.46
N ILE A 86 -6.89 6.08 16.18
CA ILE A 86 -6.57 7.11 15.19
C ILE A 86 -7.71 8.14 15.11
N THR A 87 -8.95 7.67 14.99
CA THR A 87 -10.13 8.53 14.85
C THR A 87 -10.38 9.38 16.09
N GLN A 88 -10.21 8.83 17.28
CA GLN A 88 -10.35 9.54 18.55
C GLN A 88 -9.26 10.58 18.75
N THR A 89 -8.05 10.33 18.27
CA THR A 89 -6.90 11.24 18.47
C THR A 89 -6.96 12.46 17.56
N HIS A 90 -7.26 12.27 16.28
CA HIS A 90 -7.16 13.35 15.29
C HIS A 90 -8.34 13.42 14.29
N GLY A 91 -9.41 12.67 14.53
CA GLY A 91 -10.57 12.63 13.64
C GLY A 91 -10.43 11.62 12.49
N PRO A 92 -11.29 11.71 11.47
CA PRO A 92 -11.35 10.74 10.38
C PRO A 92 -10.11 10.80 9.48
N LEU A 93 -9.69 9.65 8.95
CA LEU A 93 -8.63 9.57 7.94
C LEU A 93 -9.06 10.21 6.62
N ASP A 94 -8.14 10.91 5.96
CA ASP A 94 -8.29 11.39 4.58
C ASP A 94 -7.77 10.35 3.57
N CYS A 95 -6.76 9.58 3.95
CA CYS A 95 -6.21 8.50 3.12
C CYS A 95 -5.86 7.27 3.94
N LEU A 96 -6.03 6.10 3.33
CA LEU A 96 -5.54 4.82 3.81
C LEU A 96 -4.67 4.20 2.72
N VAL A 97 -3.42 3.88 3.03
CA VAL A 97 -2.56 3.10 2.13
C VAL A 97 -2.36 1.71 2.73
N ASN A 98 -3.00 0.71 2.12
CA ASN A 98 -2.85 -0.69 2.47
C ASN A 98 -1.59 -1.25 1.80
N ASN A 99 -0.45 -1.14 2.49
CA ASN A 99 0.86 -1.57 1.99
C ASN A 99 1.37 -2.84 2.69
N ALA A 100 0.96 -3.12 3.93
CA ALA A 100 1.37 -4.35 4.62
C ALA A 100 1.05 -5.59 3.79
N SER A 101 2.01 -6.53 3.74
CA SER A 101 1.85 -7.76 2.98
C SER A 101 2.74 -8.86 3.56
N LEU A 102 2.25 -10.08 3.51
CA LEU A 102 3.04 -11.32 3.67
C LEU A 102 3.35 -11.86 2.29
N PHE A 103 4.59 -12.30 2.10
CA PHE A 103 5.10 -12.85 0.84
C PHE A 103 5.89 -14.11 1.16
N GLU A 104 5.16 -15.21 1.34
CA GLU A 104 5.72 -16.51 1.70
C GLU A 104 5.56 -17.49 0.54
N PRO A 105 6.57 -18.33 0.27
CA PRO A 105 6.56 -19.26 -0.85
C PRO A 105 5.60 -20.42 -0.60
N ASP A 106 4.81 -20.76 -1.60
CA ASP A 106 4.07 -22.01 -1.72
C ASP A 106 3.77 -22.30 -3.18
N GLU A 107 3.25 -23.49 -3.45
CA GLU A 107 2.94 -23.98 -4.79
C GLU A 107 1.49 -24.46 -4.87
N GLY A 108 0.86 -24.35 -6.04
CA GLY A 108 -0.51 -24.82 -6.25
C GLY A 108 -0.69 -26.33 -6.05
N THR A 109 0.39 -27.12 -6.21
CA THR A 109 0.40 -28.57 -5.99
C THR A 109 0.71 -28.96 -4.53
N ASN A 110 1.29 -28.05 -3.76
CA ASN A 110 1.67 -28.27 -2.36
C ASN A 110 1.44 -26.98 -1.54
N MET A 111 0.17 -26.63 -1.35
CA MET A 111 -0.21 -25.43 -0.66
C MET A 111 -0.09 -25.58 0.85
N ASP A 112 0.63 -24.68 1.52
CA ASP A 112 0.61 -24.54 2.98
C ASP A 112 -0.70 -23.86 3.43
N LEU A 113 -1.69 -24.66 3.84
CA LEU A 113 -3.02 -24.13 4.22
C LEU A 113 -2.99 -23.13 5.38
N PRO A 114 -2.22 -23.33 6.47
CA PRO A 114 -2.07 -22.31 7.51
C PRO A 114 -1.48 -21.00 6.99
N GLY A 115 -0.37 -21.08 6.23
CA GLY A 115 0.29 -19.92 5.62
C GLY A 115 -0.59 -19.22 4.59
N ALA A 116 -1.30 -19.98 3.75
CA ALA A 116 -2.26 -19.45 2.78
C ALA A 116 -3.39 -18.64 3.46
N ARG A 117 -3.97 -19.17 4.55
CA ARG A 117 -4.98 -18.45 5.33
C ARG A 117 -4.44 -17.16 5.92
N LEU A 118 -3.23 -17.20 6.48
CA LEU A 118 -2.59 -16.01 7.04
C LEU A 118 -2.29 -14.96 5.95
N GLN A 119 -1.83 -15.38 4.76
CA GLN A 119 -1.61 -14.49 3.62
C GLN A 119 -2.93 -13.86 3.15
N LEU A 120 -4.02 -14.63 3.06
CA LEU A 120 -5.34 -14.11 2.72
C LEU A 120 -5.85 -13.12 3.79
N GLU A 121 -5.64 -13.41 5.06
CA GLU A 121 -6.06 -12.52 6.15
C GLU A 121 -5.34 -11.18 6.07
N VAL A 122 -4.01 -11.18 5.98
CA VAL A 122 -3.19 -9.96 5.99
C VAL A 122 -3.26 -9.20 4.66
N ASN A 123 -3.21 -9.91 3.52
CA ASN A 123 -3.09 -9.27 2.20
C ASN A 123 -4.44 -8.89 1.57
N LEU A 124 -5.54 -9.50 2.02
CA LEU A 124 -6.87 -9.31 1.45
C LEU A 124 -7.88 -8.84 2.51
N ILE A 125 -8.16 -9.67 3.53
CA ILE A 125 -9.26 -9.40 4.48
C ILE A 125 -9.01 -8.13 5.29
N ALA A 126 -7.81 -7.95 5.84
CA ALA A 126 -7.46 -6.75 6.58
C ALA A 126 -7.56 -5.46 5.75
N PRO A 127 -7.01 -5.37 4.51
CA PRO A 127 -7.24 -4.24 3.61
C PRO A 127 -8.72 -3.92 3.34
N LEU A 128 -9.54 -4.95 3.10
CA LEU A 128 -10.98 -4.78 2.88
C LEU A 128 -11.69 -4.26 4.14
N SER A 129 -11.33 -4.81 5.30
CA SER A 129 -11.86 -4.39 6.61
C SER A 129 -11.48 -2.96 6.94
N LEU A 130 -10.20 -2.59 6.79
CA LEU A 130 -9.70 -1.22 7.02
C LEU A 130 -10.42 -0.19 6.14
N ALA A 131 -10.62 -0.50 4.86
CA ALA A 131 -11.39 0.36 3.95
C ALA A 131 -12.84 0.52 4.39
N SER A 132 -13.49 -0.57 4.84
CA SER A 132 -14.85 -0.53 5.40
C SER A 132 -14.92 0.30 6.68
N LEU A 133 -13.97 0.14 7.60
CA LEU A 133 -13.89 0.92 8.84
C LEU A 133 -13.66 2.41 8.54
N MET A 134 -12.78 2.73 7.57
CA MET A 134 -12.57 4.10 7.13
C MET A 134 -13.86 4.71 6.53
N ALA A 135 -14.61 3.97 5.73
CA ALA A 135 -15.86 4.44 5.14
C ALA A 135 -16.91 4.80 6.19
N LYS A 136 -16.94 4.07 7.32
CA LYS A 136 -17.87 4.31 8.44
C LYS A 136 -17.49 5.52 9.31
N GLN A 137 -16.28 6.08 9.19
CA GLN A 137 -15.89 7.25 9.96
C GLN A 137 -16.72 8.48 9.54
N ALA A 138 -17.35 9.14 10.51
CA ALA A 138 -18.05 10.38 10.27
C ALA A 138 -17.05 11.47 9.83
N ALA A 139 -17.24 11.98 8.63
CA ALA A 139 -16.39 13.02 8.04
C ALA A 139 -17.29 14.16 7.45
N PRO A 140 -18.00 14.93 8.32
CA PRO A 140 -19.05 15.84 7.90
C PRO A 140 -18.53 16.99 7.01
N ASN A 141 -17.24 17.31 7.11
CA ASN A 141 -16.61 18.39 6.33
C ASN A 141 -15.90 17.89 5.07
N ALA A 142 -15.83 16.59 4.85
CA ALA A 142 -15.18 16.04 3.65
C ALA A 142 -16.11 16.18 2.44
N LYS A 143 -15.61 16.83 1.39
CA LYS A 143 -16.31 16.85 0.10
C LYS A 143 -16.24 15.46 -0.54
N SER A 144 -17.22 15.15 -1.39
CA SER A 144 -17.24 13.93 -2.17
C SER A 144 -15.90 13.73 -2.92
N GLY A 145 -15.35 12.52 -2.87
CA GLY A 145 -14.10 12.15 -3.52
C GLY A 145 -12.81 12.67 -2.86
N GLN A 146 -12.87 13.41 -1.77
CA GLN A 146 -11.66 13.89 -1.08
C GLN A 146 -10.94 12.82 -0.30
N ARG A 147 -11.65 11.80 0.20
CA ARG A 147 -11.08 10.69 0.95
C ARG A 147 -10.76 9.52 0.01
N SER A 148 -9.69 8.80 0.29
CA SER A 148 -9.23 7.72 -0.59
C SER A 148 -8.61 6.54 0.13
N VAL A 149 -8.72 5.37 -0.50
CA VAL A 149 -7.98 4.15 -0.17
C VAL A 149 -7.08 3.82 -1.35
N VAL A 150 -5.83 3.47 -1.06
CA VAL A 150 -4.87 2.96 -2.05
C VAL A 150 -4.42 1.57 -1.59
N HIS A 151 -4.68 0.55 -2.40
CA HIS A 151 -4.19 -0.81 -2.17
C HIS A 151 -2.88 -1.02 -2.92
N ILE A 152 -1.82 -1.43 -2.21
CA ILE A 152 -0.58 -1.87 -2.84
C ILE A 152 -0.76 -3.32 -3.27
N LEU A 153 -0.73 -3.50 -4.58
CA LEU A 153 -0.87 -4.77 -5.28
C LEU A 153 0.52 -5.32 -5.68
N ASP A 154 0.59 -5.93 -6.83
CA ASP A 154 1.79 -6.43 -7.47
C ASP A 154 1.56 -6.49 -8.97
N GLN A 155 2.56 -6.22 -9.82
CA GLN A 155 2.45 -6.38 -11.27
C GLN A 155 2.03 -7.79 -11.67
N LYS A 156 2.29 -8.78 -10.81
CA LYS A 156 1.96 -10.19 -11.00
C LYS A 156 0.47 -10.44 -11.21
N VAL A 157 -0.41 -9.53 -10.74
CA VAL A 157 -1.86 -9.62 -11.03
C VAL A 157 -2.20 -9.46 -12.51
N PHE A 158 -1.28 -8.90 -13.30
CA PHE A 158 -1.40 -8.73 -14.76
C PHE A 158 -0.44 -9.63 -15.56
N ASN A 159 0.51 -10.30 -14.88
CA ASN A 159 1.52 -11.17 -15.49
C ASN A 159 1.69 -12.43 -14.65
N LEU A 160 0.76 -13.37 -14.81
CA LEU A 160 0.64 -14.54 -13.95
C LEU A 160 1.77 -15.55 -14.18
N ASN A 161 2.29 -16.08 -13.09
CA ASN A 161 3.10 -17.28 -13.04
C ASN A 161 2.76 -18.07 -11.76
N PRO A 162 3.09 -19.38 -11.67
CA PRO A 162 2.61 -20.24 -10.58
C PRO A 162 3.34 -20.06 -9.25
N ASP A 163 4.46 -19.36 -9.22
CA ASP A 163 5.25 -19.18 -8.00
C ASP A 163 4.55 -18.26 -7.00
N TYR A 164 4.75 -18.51 -5.70
CA TYR A 164 4.06 -17.78 -4.62
C TYR A 164 2.55 -17.81 -4.80
N PHE A 165 2.00 -19.02 -4.89
CA PHE A 165 0.63 -19.25 -5.31
C PHE A 165 -0.40 -18.53 -4.44
N SER A 166 -0.37 -18.75 -3.11
CA SER A 166 -1.33 -18.13 -2.18
C SER A 166 -1.20 -16.61 -2.10
N TYR A 167 0.04 -16.11 -2.15
CA TYR A 167 0.28 -14.67 -2.26
C TYR A 167 -0.37 -14.09 -3.52
N THR A 168 -0.13 -14.72 -4.67
CA THR A 168 -0.68 -14.28 -5.95
C THR A 168 -2.20 -14.28 -5.92
N VAL A 169 -2.83 -15.34 -5.38
CA VAL A 169 -4.29 -15.42 -5.21
C VAL A 169 -4.81 -14.26 -4.33
N SER A 170 -4.12 -13.95 -3.24
CA SER A 170 -4.51 -12.83 -2.35
C SER A 170 -4.48 -11.48 -3.08
N LYS A 171 -3.43 -11.24 -3.88
CA LYS A 171 -3.29 -9.98 -4.65
C LYS A 171 -4.25 -9.89 -5.83
N LEU A 172 -4.55 -11.00 -6.52
CA LEU A 172 -5.59 -11.06 -7.55
C LEU A 172 -6.97 -10.72 -6.99
N ALA A 173 -7.32 -11.28 -5.84
CA ALA A 173 -8.59 -10.99 -5.20
C ALA A 173 -8.67 -9.51 -4.75
N LEU A 174 -7.59 -8.96 -4.20
CA LEU A 174 -7.53 -7.56 -3.80
C LEU A 174 -7.62 -6.62 -5.01
N GLU A 175 -6.99 -6.96 -6.15
CA GLU A 175 -7.09 -6.18 -7.39
C GLU A 175 -8.55 -6.11 -7.87
N ARG A 176 -9.24 -7.23 -7.93
CA ARG A 176 -10.66 -7.26 -8.33
C ARG A 176 -11.56 -6.50 -7.34
N ALA A 177 -11.19 -6.48 -6.08
CA ALA A 177 -11.89 -5.73 -5.05
C ALA A 177 -11.75 -4.20 -5.21
N VAL A 178 -10.73 -3.68 -5.90
CA VAL A 178 -10.55 -2.23 -6.13
C VAL A 178 -11.80 -1.59 -6.74
N ALA A 179 -12.26 -2.10 -7.88
CA ALA A 179 -13.44 -1.57 -8.56
C ALA A 179 -14.73 -1.82 -7.78
N LEU A 180 -14.85 -2.99 -7.15
CA LEU A 180 -16.01 -3.36 -6.34
C LEU A 180 -16.13 -2.47 -5.09
N GLN A 181 -15.03 -2.23 -4.37
CA GLN A 181 -15.04 -1.32 -3.22
C GLN A 181 -15.26 0.14 -3.63
N ALA A 182 -14.73 0.58 -4.77
CA ALA A 182 -15.01 1.93 -5.28
C ALA A 182 -16.52 2.17 -5.49
N GLN A 183 -17.25 1.15 -5.92
CA GLN A 183 -18.71 1.21 -6.04
C GLN A 183 -19.40 1.15 -4.67
N ALA A 184 -19.00 0.18 -3.83
CA ALA A 184 -19.65 -0.10 -2.56
C ALA A 184 -19.42 0.97 -1.48
N LEU A 185 -18.27 1.65 -1.51
CA LEU A 185 -17.85 2.61 -0.49
C LEU A 185 -17.97 4.07 -0.94
N ALA A 186 -18.56 4.33 -2.12
CA ALA A 186 -18.76 5.71 -2.58
C ALA A 186 -19.43 6.59 -1.51
N PRO A 187 -18.99 7.84 -1.29
CA PRO A 187 -18.09 8.65 -2.10
C PRO A 187 -16.59 8.50 -1.75
N LEU A 188 -16.20 7.48 -0.96
CA LEU A 188 -14.80 7.14 -0.72
C LEU A 188 -14.19 6.57 -2.00
N ARG A 189 -13.07 7.12 -2.46
CA ARG A 189 -12.37 6.61 -3.64
C ARG A 189 -11.51 5.41 -3.28
N VAL A 190 -11.40 4.42 -4.15
CA VAL A 190 -10.54 3.26 -3.98
C VAL A 190 -9.74 3.05 -5.26
N CYS A 191 -8.42 2.97 -5.13
CA CYS A 191 -7.49 2.74 -6.23
C CYS A 191 -6.48 1.64 -5.86
N GLY A 192 -5.89 1.02 -6.87
CA GLY A 192 -4.77 0.11 -6.74
C GLY A 192 -3.49 0.72 -7.30
N VAL A 193 -2.35 0.34 -6.73
CA VAL A 193 -1.01 0.56 -7.30
C VAL A 193 -0.34 -0.80 -7.39
N ALA A 194 0.08 -1.19 -8.58
CA ALA A 194 0.74 -2.47 -8.85
C ALA A 194 2.22 -2.23 -9.19
N PRO A 195 3.11 -2.32 -8.20
CA PRO A 195 4.54 -2.18 -8.43
C PRO A 195 5.14 -3.46 -9.02
N GLY A 196 6.30 -3.32 -9.68
CA GLY A 196 7.14 -4.46 -10.04
C GLY A 196 8.24 -4.73 -9.00
N LEU A 197 9.30 -5.44 -9.40
CA LEU A 197 10.42 -5.80 -8.54
C LEU A 197 11.24 -4.57 -8.14
N MET A 198 11.11 -4.13 -6.87
CA MET A 198 11.78 -2.94 -6.34
C MET A 198 12.86 -3.27 -5.30
N PHE A 199 12.77 -4.41 -4.65
CA PHE A 199 13.61 -4.77 -3.51
C PHE A 199 13.99 -6.24 -3.57
N LEU A 200 15.17 -6.55 -3.10
CA LEU A 200 15.61 -7.92 -2.85
C LEU A 200 14.62 -8.63 -1.92
N SER A 201 14.18 -9.83 -2.28
CA SER A 201 13.12 -10.57 -1.58
C SER A 201 13.50 -12.03 -1.34
N GLY A 202 13.09 -12.54 -0.17
CA GLY A 202 13.28 -13.95 0.20
C GLY A 202 14.71 -14.44 0.04
N PRO A 203 14.94 -15.57 -0.66
CA PRO A 203 16.26 -16.15 -0.89
C PRO A 203 17.07 -15.50 -2.01
N GLN A 204 16.57 -14.44 -2.63
CA GLN A 204 17.21 -13.76 -3.75
C GLN A 204 18.57 -13.18 -3.34
N THR A 205 19.62 -13.40 -4.15
CA THR A 205 20.92 -12.77 -3.96
C THR A 205 20.95 -11.37 -4.56
N GLN A 206 21.89 -10.53 -4.11
CA GLN A 206 22.07 -9.19 -4.67
C GLN A 206 22.38 -9.24 -6.19
N GLU A 207 23.24 -10.17 -6.62
CA GLU A 207 23.57 -10.35 -8.03
C GLU A 207 22.35 -10.72 -8.89
N ASN A 208 21.51 -11.64 -8.38
CA ASN A 208 20.26 -12.00 -9.05
C ASN A 208 19.30 -10.79 -9.11
N PHE A 209 19.18 -10.02 -8.01
CA PHE A 209 18.37 -8.83 -7.99
C PHE A 209 18.86 -7.76 -8.98
N ASP A 210 20.17 -7.46 -9.01
CA ASP A 210 20.75 -6.43 -9.89
C ASP A 210 20.50 -6.75 -11.37
N ARG A 211 20.53 -8.03 -11.73
CA ARG A 211 20.23 -8.49 -13.09
C ARG A 211 18.73 -8.48 -13.37
N ASN A 212 17.94 -9.08 -12.51
CA ASN A 212 16.53 -9.37 -12.76
C ASN A 212 15.61 -8.16 -12.50
N SER A 213 16.07 -7.15 -11.75
CA SER A 213 15.36 -5.87 -11.60
C SER A 213 15.22 -5.08 -12.92
N ARG A 214 15.98 -5.45 -13.95
CA ARG A 214 15.95 -4.88 -15.30
C ARG A 214 15.12 -5.70 -16.30
N VAL A 215 14.50 -6.78 -15.86
CA VAL A 215 13.60 -7.60 -16.70
C VAL A 215 12.24 -6.91 -16.79
N ASN A 216 12.21 -5.81 -17.53
CA ASN A 216 11.05 -4.98 -17.83
C ASN A 216 11.30 -4.23 -19.15
N LEU A 217 10.28 -3.56 -19.71
CA LEU A 217 10.40 -2.91 -21.01
C LEU A 217 11.40 -1.75 -21.04
N LEU A 218 11.56 -1.03 -19.92
CA LEU A 218 12.48 0.11 -19.83
C LEU A 218 13.92 -0.30 -19.51
N GLN A 219 14.15 -1.59 -19.15
CA GLN A 219 15.45 -2.16 -18.79
C GLN A 219 16.17 -1.44 -17.64
N GLU A 220 15.39 -0.83 -16.75
CA GLU A 220 15.87 -0.11 -15.57
C GLU A 220 15.22 -0.63 -14.29
N PRO A 221 15.93 -0.60 -13.14
CA PRO A 221 15.33 -0.87 -11.85
C PRO A 221 14.18 0.09 -11.56
N ILE A 222 13.18 -0.41 -10.85
CA ILE A 222 12.04 0.41 -10.45
C ILE A 222 12.43 1.20 -9.19
N ASP A 223 12.31 2.52 -9.25
CA ASP A 223 12.53 3.40 -8.11
C ASP A 223 11.29 3.37 -7.17
N PRO A 224 11.44 2.90 -5.91
CA PRO A 224 10.35 2.90 -4.94
C PRO A 224 9.75 4.28 -4.67
N ALA A 225 10.52 5.36 -4.84
CA ALA A 225 10.03 6.72 -4.68
C ALA A 225 8.94 7.07 -5.69
N GLN A 226 8.99 6.52 -6.92
CA GLN A 226 7.96 6.74 -7.94
C GLN A 226 6.65 6.01 -7.59
N VAL A 227 6.75 4.84 -6.97
CA VAL A 227 5.58 4.11 -6.44
C VAL A 227 4.93 4.89 -5.30
N ALA A 228 5.74 5.41 -4.36
CA ALA A 228 5.25 6.24 -3.27
C ALA A 228 4.63 7.56 -3.76
N ALA A 229 5.24 8.21 -4.75
CA ALA A 229 4.69 9.41 -5.40
C ALA A 229 3.35 9.13 -6.09
N THR A 230 3.19 7.95 -6.71
CA THR A 230 1.91 7.54 -7.30
C THR A 230 0.83 7.37 -6.24
N CYS A 231 1.15 6.81 -5.07
CA CYS A 231 0.20 6.73 -3.95
C CYS A 231 -0.27 8.12 -3.51
N LEU A 232 0.65 9.07 -3.36
CA LEU A 232 0.31 10.46 -3.01
C LEU A 232 -0.51 11.13 -4.11
N PHE A 233 -0.15 10.95 -5.38
CA PHE A 233 -0.92 11.47 -6.52
C PHE A 233 -2.37 10.97 -6.51
N LEU A 234 -2.58 9.66 -6.32
CA LEU A 234 -3.93 9.08 -6.22
C LEU A 234 -4.70 9.60 -5.01
N ALA A 235 -4.03 9.81 -3.87
CA ALA A 235 -4.65 10.39 -2.68
C ALA A 235 -5.11 11.84 -2.91
N GLN A 236 -4.38 12.61 -3.72
CA GLN A 236 -4.65 14.02 -3.98
C GLN A 236 -5.60 14.28 -5.16
N ASN A 237 -5.75 13.33 -6.09
CA ASN A 237 -6.59 13.51 -7.28
C ASN A 237 -8.02 13.03 -7.05
N PRO A 238 -9.02 13.93 -6.92
CA PRO A 238 -10.39 13.57 -6.56
C PRO A 238 -11.19 12.88 -7.69
N CYS A 239 -10.65 12.84 -8.91
CA CYS A 239 -11.34 12.32 -10.09
C CYS A 239 -10.97 10.88 -10.44
N ILE A 240 -10.04 10.25 -9.69
CA ILE A 240 -9.57 8.88 -9.97
C ILE A 240 -10.11 7.92 -8.91
N THR A 241 -10.85 6.90 -9.33
CA THR A 241 -11.35 5.81 -8.48
C THR A 241 -11.64 4.56 -9.31
N GLY A 242 -11.61 3.38 -8.69
CA GLY A 242 -11.97 2.10 -9.31
C GLY A 242 -10.95 1.59 -10.33
N THR A 243 -9.71 2.07 -10.30
CA THR A 243 -8.66 1.71 -11.24
C THR A 243 -7.37 1.31 -10.53
N THR A 244 -6.56 0.51 -11.21
CA THR A 244 -5.21 0.12 -10.80
C THR A 244 -4.19 0.75 -11.74
N VAL A 245 -3.13 1.35 -11.16
CA VAL A 245 -1.99 1.94 -11.89
C VAL A 245 -0.78 1.03 -11.72
N CYS A 246 -0.23 0.54 -12.82
CA CYS A 246 1.04 -0.19 -12.82
C CYS A 246 2.21 0.81 -12.74
N VAL A 247 3.12 0.59 -11.80
CA VAL A 247 4.37 1.35 -11.63
C VAL A 247 5.51 0.35 -11.60
N ASP A 248 5.83 -0.20 -12.78
CA ASP A 248 6.63 -1.41 -12.92
C ASP A 248 7.56 -1.39 -14.15
N ASN A 249 7.78 -0.24 -14.76
CA ASN A 249 8.59 -0.07 -15.99
C ASN A 249 8.12 -1.00 -17.15
N GLY A 250 6.83 -1.40 -17.12
CA GLY A 250 6.29 -2.34 -18.10
C GLY A 250 6.67 -3.81 -17.84
N GLN A 251 7.05 -4.17 -16.61
CA GLN A 251 7.37 -5.56 -16.24
C GLN A 251 6.18 -6.51 -16.50
N HIS A 252 4.95 -6.07 -16.24
CA HIS A 252 3.74 -6.87 -16.49
C HIS A 252 3.50 -7.21 -17.97
N LEU A 253 4.18 -6.54 -18.90
CA LEU A 253 4.10 -6.78 -20.35
C LEU A 253 5.20 -7.74 -20.86
N VAL A 254 6.10 -8.18 -19.98
CA VAL A 254 7.14 -9.19 -20.28
C VAL A 254 6.67 -10.53 -19.76
N PRO A 255 6.14 -11.43 -20.62
CA PRO A 255 5.59 -12.72 -20.18
C PRO A 255 6.69 -13.59 -19.57
N LEU A 256 6.46 -14.08 -18.35
CA LEU A 256 7.39 -14.95 -17.64
C LEU A 256 6.66 -16.20 -17.17
N ALA A 257 7.25 -17.39 -17.42
CA ALA A 257 6.74 -18.66 -16.95
C ALA A 257 6.95 -18.87 -15.44
N ARG A 258 7.91 -18.17 -14.84
CA ARG A 258 8.29 -18.23 -13.43
C ARG A 258 8.38 -16.83 -12.86
N ASP A 259 8.41 -16.71 -11.54
CA ASP A 259 8.75 -15.44 -10.89
C ASP A 259 10.14 -14.98 -11.32
N VAL A 260 10.30 -13.69 -11.51
CA VAL A 260 11.53 -13.05 -11.99
C VAL A 260 12.78 -13.44 -11.18
N MET A 261 12.60 -13.76 -9.91
CA MET A 261 13.69 -14.23 -9.03
C MET A 261 14.23 -15.62 -9.44
N PHE A 262 13.45 -16.44 -10.15
CA PHE A 262 13.81 -17.81 -10.54
C PHE A 262 14.22 -17.97 -12.00
N LEU A 263 14.41 -16.89 -12.75
CA LEU A 263 14.75 -16.94 -14.18
C LEU A 263 16.09 -17.67 -14.47
N ASP A 264 17.00 -17.67 -13.50
CA ASP A 264 18.33 -18.30 -13.62
C ASP A 264 18.40 -19.65 -12.91
N ASP A 265 17.30 -20.17 -12.38
CA ASP A 265 17.28 -21.47 -11.73
C ASP A 265 17.13 -22.59 -12.78
N PRO A 266 18.20 -23.40 -13.05
CA PRO A 266 18.13 -24.48 -14.03
C PRO A 266 17.15 -25.60 -13.64
N LYS A 267 16.64 -25.61 -12.42
CA LYS A 267 15.66 -26.61 -11.95
C LYS A 267 14.21 -26.28 -12.36
N GLY A 268 13.95 -25.10 -12.93
CA GLY A 268 12.62 -24.65 -13.34
C GLY A 268 12.28 -24.84 -14.82
N ALA A 269 13.16 -25.44 -15.63
CA ALA A 269 12.94 -25.72 -17.05
C ALA A 269 12.56 -27.17 -17.28
N ALA A 270 11.44 -27.63 -16.68
CA ALA A 270 10.88 -28.96 -16.95
C ALA A 270 9.36 -28.86 -17.06
#